data_995fbae9f12b9023e11246a5f26e691d
#
_entry.id   995fbae9f12b9023e11246a5f26e691d
#
_cell.length_a   1.000
_cell.length_b   1.000
_cell.length_c   1.000
_cell.angle_alpha   90.00
_cell.angle_beta   90.00
_cell.angle_gamma   90.00
#
_symmetry.space_group_name_H-M   'P 1'
#
loop_
_entity.id
_entity.type
_entity.pdbx_description
1 polymer ?
#
loop_
_entity_poly.entity_id
_entity_poly.type
_entity_poly.pdbx_seq_one_letter_code
_entity_poly.pdbx_strand_id
1 'polypeptide(L)'
;MPGSAPGKGSYAVLAQLVEAPGPNPGGSRFESAVRHVDEVAEQRSTKQVIVIRRDLKMRRGKEIAQGAHASMAWLRQRVMQRLNSAGTVDHVEFSQAERAWLEGSLRKVTVKVGSEEELMAVYAKALEAGLGAHLITDRGLTEFGGVPTRTCLAIGPDYDQLIDLVTGDLELY
;
A
#
# COMPACT_ATOMS: atom_id res chain seq x y z
N MET A 1 -21.78 -3.65 -21.55
CA MET A 1 -21.73 -4.03 -20.11
C MET A 1 -20.90 -2.99 -19.39
N PRO A 2 -21.45 -2.16 -18.47
CA PRO A 2 -20.65 -1.15 -17.75
C PRO A 2 -19.87 -1.81 -16.64
N GLY A 3 -18.55 -1.49 -16.58
CA GLY A 3 -17.62 -1.96 -15.54
C GLY A 3 -17.96 -1.36 -14.18
N SER A 4 -17.90 -2.21 -13.17
CA SER A 4 -18.10 -1.90 -11.77
C SER A 4 -17.01 -0.96 -11.23
N ALA A 5 -17.41 0.12 -10.58
CA ALA A 5 -16.55 1.05 -9.88
C ALA A 5 -15.82 0.38 -8.70
N PRO A 6 -14.59 0.80 -8.36
CA PRO A 6 -13.88 0.29 -7.19
C PRO A 6 -14.60 0.67 -5.89
N GLY A 7 -14.61 -0.30 -4.98
CA GLY A 7 -15.46 -0.32 -3.80
C GLY A 7 -15.29 0.85 -2.84
N LYS A 8 -16.43 1.29 -2.35
CA LYS A 8 -16.65 2.32 -1.33
C LYS A 8 -16.24 1.89 0.10
N GLY A 9 -15.32 0.94 0.27
CA GLY A 9 -15.01 0.33 1.57
C GLY A 9 -14.19 1.18 2.53
N SER A 10 -13.27 2.01 2.03
CA SER A 10 -12.34 2.78 2.88
C SER A 10 -12.96 4.01 3.55
N TYR A 11 -14.06 4.53 3.04
CA TYR A 11 -14.70 5.73 3.61
C TYR A 11 -15.77 5.43 4.65
N ALA A 12 -16.27 4.20 4.74
CA ALA A 12 -17.35 3.84 5.66
C ALA A 12 -16.91 3.78 7.13
N VAL A 13 -15.64 3.51 7.41
CA VAL A 13 -15.11 3.44 8.78
C VAL A 13 -14.90 4.84 9.38
N LEU A 14 -14.64 5.85 8.54
CA LEU A 14 -14.49 7.24 8.98
C LEU A 14 -15.84 7.94 9.21
N ALA A 15 -16.92 7.48 8.58
CA ALA A 15 -18.26 8.07 8.72
C ALA A 15 -18.95 7.73 10.04
N GLN A 16 -18.52 6.71 10.77
CA GLN A 16 -19.10 6.28 12.04
C GLN A 16 -18.60 7.05 13.29
N LEU A 17 -17.62 7.92 13.14
CA LEU A 17 -17.02 8.71 14.23
C LEU A 17 -17.51 10.16 14.30
N VAL A 18 -18.42 10.58 13.43
CA VAL A 18 -19.00 11.92 13.46
C VAL A 18 -20.48 11.80 13.70
N GLU A 19 -20.90 11.74 14.96
CA GLU A 19 -22.28 12.05 15.32
C GLU A 19 -22.59 13.49 14.91
N ALA A 20 -23.68 13.67 14.17
CA ALA A 20 -24.09 14.96 13.65
C ALA A 20 -24.34 15.95 14.81
N PRO A 21 -23.68 17.11 14.86
CA PRO A 21 -23.99 18.11 15.86
C PRO A 21 -25.31 18.79 15.52
N GLY A 22 -26.12 19.02 16.56
CA GLY A 22 -27.32 19.84 16.47
C GLY A 22 -27.06 21.28 16.03
N PRO A 23 -28.09 22.13 15.83
CA PRO A 23 -27.99 23.40 15.14
C PRO A 23 -26.99 24.36 15.79
N ASN A 24 -26.10 24.87 14.98
CA ASN A 24 -24.88 25.59 15.31
C ASN A 24 -25.10 27.05 15.72
N PRO A 25 -24.48 27.52 16.79
CA PRO A 25 -24.14 28.94 16.94
C PRO A 25 -22.63 29.18 16.80
N GLY A 26 -22.20 29.62 15.63
CA GLY A 26 -20.90 30.24 15.40
C GLY A 26 -19.86 29.37 14.68
N GLY A 27 -19.43 29.85 13.51
CA GLY A 27 -18.48 29.21 12.57
C GLY A 27 -17.11 28.75 13.10
N SER A 28 -16.77 29.07 14.36
CA SER A 28 -15.46 28.74 14.94
C SER A 28 -15.28 27.27 15.34
N ARG A 29 -16.36 26.56 15.68
CA ARG A 29 -16.29 25.13 16.09
C ARG A 29 -16.16 24.18 14.92
N PHE A 30 -16.85 24.47 13.81
CA PHE A 30 -16.74 23.65 12.59
C PHE A 30 -15.36 23.81 11.95
N GLU A 31 -14.86 25.05 11.82
CA GLU A 31 -13.51 25.31 11.33
C GLU A 31 -12.42 24.75 12.24
N SER A 32 -12.66 24.74 13.57
CA SER A 32 -11.77 24.11 14.55
C SER A 32 -11.77 22.59 14.42
N ALA A 33 -12.94 21.97 14.19
CA ALA A 33 -13.06 20.53 13.97
C ALA A 33 -12.44 20.09 12.63
N VAL A 34 -12.63 20.86 11.56
CA VAL A 34 -12.01 20.63 10.27
C VAL A 34 -10.49 20.76 10.37
N ARG A 35 -9.97 21.81 11.00
CA ARG A 35 -8.53 21.94 11.27
C ARG A 35 -7.97 20.82 12.13
N HIS A 36 -8.73 20.35 13.12
CA HIS A 36 -8.29 19.23 13.96
C HIS A 36 -8.27 17.89 13.20
N VAL A 37 -9.21 17.69 12.28
CA VAL A 37 -9.20 16.52 11.37
C VAL A 37 -8.02 16.62 10.40
N ASP A 38 -7.72 17.80 9.87
CA ASP A 38 -6.57 18.05 9.01
C ASP A 38 -5.24 17.93 9.77
N GLU A 39 -5.12 18.44 10.99
CA GLU A 39 -3.95 18.27 11.87
C GLU A 39 -3.73 16.80 12.27
N VAL A 40 -4.80 16.05 12.55
CA VAL A 40 -4.71 14.60 12.86
C VAL A 40 -4.37 13.78 11.61
N ALA A 41 -4.80 14.23 10.43
CA ALA A 41 -4.41 13.63 9.15
C ALA A 41 -2.93 13.93 8.82
N GLU A 42 -2.46 15.14 9.13
CA GLU A 42 -1.08 15.59 8.91
C GLU A 42 -0.06 14.88 9.81
N GLN A 43 -0.49 14.34 10.97
CA GLN A 43 0.36 13.57 11.91
C GLN A 43 0.32 12.05 11.70
N ARG A 44 -0.45 11.52 10.75
CA ARG A 44 -0.48 10.08 10.48
C ARG A 44 0.76 9.67 9.70
N SER A 45 1.66 8.95 10.39
CA SER A 45 2.82 8.38 9.70
C SER A 45 2.40 7.36 8.65
N THR A 46 3.13 7.35 7.53
CA THR A 46 2.90 6.47 6.39
C THR A 46 4.12 5.62 6.10
N LYS A 47 3.89 4.42 5.58
CA LYS A 47 4.96 3.51 5.17
C LYS A 47 4.55 2.65 3.99
N GLN A 48 5.54 2.01 3.41
CA GLN A 48 5.41 0.85 2.55
C GLN A 48 6.08 -0.34 3.21
N VAL A 49 5.46 -1.51 3.20
CA VAL A 49 6.08 -2.74 3.71
C VAL A 49 6.40 -3.68 2.55
N ILE A 50 7.62 -4.20 2.55
CA ILE A 50 8.09 -5.19 1.59
C ILE A 50 8.22 -6.53 2.32
N VAL A 51 7.46 -7.52 1.90
CA VAL A 51 7.47 -8.88 2.46
C VAL A 51 8.30 -9.77 1.54
N ILE A 52 9.38 -10.38 2.05
CA ILE A 52 10.32 -11.18 1.25
C ILE A 52 10.32 -12.63 1.71
N ARG A 53 10.35 -13.57 0.76
CA ARG A 53 10.48 -15.01 0.99
C ARG A 53 11.93 -15.37 1.34
N ARG A 54 12.16 -15.81 2.57
CA ARG A 54 13.49 -16.24 3.06
C ARG A 54 13.86 -17.66 2.64
N ASP A 55 12.88 -18.53 2.43
CA ASP A 55 13.08 -19.90 1.98
C ASP A 55 13.81 -20.02 0.63
N LEU A 56 13.65 -19.01 -0.23
CA LEU A 56 14.30 -18.95 -1.55
C LEU A 56 15.82 -18.76 -1.46
N LYS A 57 16.35 -18.29 -0.33
CA LYS A 57 17.80 -18.06 -0.11
C LYS A 57 18.45 -17.30 -1.28
N MET A 58 17.75 -16.30 -1.81
CA MET A 58 18.25 -15.48 -2.92
C MET A 58 19.59 -14.84 -2.56
N ARG A 59 20.46 -14.68 -3.54
CA ARG A 59 21.68 -13.88 -3.36
C ARG A 59 21.29 -12.43 -3.06
N ARG A 60 22.11 -11.76 -2.23
CA ARG A 60 21.85 -10.37 -1.78
C ARG A 60 21.45 -9.41 -2.91
N GLY A 61 22.17 -9.46 -4.04
CA GLY A 61 21.84 -8.61 -5.19
C GLY A 61 20.45 -8.90 -5.78
N LYS A 62 20.04 -10.18 -5.77
CA LYS A 62 18.70 -10.60 -6.21
C LYS A 62 17.63 -10.08 -5.24
N GLU A 63 17.85 -10.23 -3.94
CA GLU A 63 16.92 -9.72 -2.90
C GLU A 63 16.71 -8.21 -3.06
N ILE A 64 17.79 -7.44 -3.21
CA ILE A 64 17.73 -5.99 -3.42
C ILE A 64 16.92 -5.67 -4.68
N ALA A 65 17.17 -6.36 -5.78
CA ALA A 65 16.45 -6.13 -7.04
C ALA A 65 14.95 -6.46 -6.91
N GLN A 66 14.59 -7.56 -6.24
CA GLN A 66 13.19 -7.94 -6.00
C GLN A 66 12.50 -6.92 -5.09
N GLY A 67 13.15 -6.47 -4.01
CA GLY A 67 12.64 -5.41 -3.15
C GLY A 67 12.41 -4.08 -3.90
N ALA A 68 13.34 -3.72 -4.79
CA ALA A 68 13.19 -2.53 -5.64
C ALA A 68 12.01 -2.66 -6.62
N HIS A 69 11.83 -3.83 -7.25
CA HIS A 69 10.65 -4.11 -8.09
C HIS A 69 9.35 -3.99 -7.29
N ALA A 70 9.30 -4.57 -6.09
CA ALA A 70 8.14 -4.49 -5.22
C ALA A 70 7.82 -3.05 -4.83
N SER A 71 8.84 -2.29 -4.41
CA SER A 71 8.66 -0.89 -4.01
C SER A 71 8.07 -0.01 -5.12
N MET A 72 8.44 -0.25 -6.37
CA MET A 72 7.99 0.53 -7.53
C MET A 72 6.68 0.04 -8.15
N ALA A 73 6.21 -1.15 -7.77
CA ALA A 73 5.11 -1.81 -8.47
C ALA A 73 3.79 -1.01 -8.43
N TRP A 74 3.45 -0.39 -7.30
CA TRP A 74 2.26 0.42 -7.14
C TRP A 74 2.26 1.64 -8.08
N LEU A 75 3.38 2.38 -8.13
CA LEU A 75 3.52 3.55 -8.98
C LEU A 75 3.50 3.15 -10.47
N ARG A 76 4.24 2.09 -10.81
CA ARG A 76 4.22 1.54 -12.17
C ARG A 76 2.81 1.15 -12.60
N GLN A 77 2.03 0.51 -11.73
CA GLN A 77 0.65 0.15 -12.04
C GLN A 77 -0.19 1.39 -12.36
N ARG A 78 -0.11 2.44 -11.55
CA ARG A 78 -0.83 3.70 -11.76
C ARG A 78 -0.44 4.37 -13.08
N VAL A 79 0.86 4.49 -13.33
CA VAL A 79 1.39 5.06 -14.58
C VAL A 79 0.92 4.25 -15.79
N MET A 80 1.00 2.91 -15.74
CA MET A 80 0.59 2.06 -16.85
C MET A 80 -0.91 2.07 -17.08
N GLN A 81 -1.72 2.13 -16.02
CA GLN A 81 -3.18 2.31 -16.15
C GLN A 81 -3.49 3.61 -16.90
N ARG A 82 -2.83 4.71 -16.55
CA ARG A 82 -3.03 5.99 -17.23
C ARG A 82 -2.57 5.96 -18.68
N LEU A 83 -1.39 5.42 -18.93
CA LEU A 83 -0.84 5.27 -20.27
C LEU A 83 -1.76 4.44 -21.18
N ASN A 84 -2.29 3.33 -20.68
CA ASN A 84 -3.17 2.45 -21.45
C ASN A 84 -4.56 3.07 -21.70
N SER A 85 -5.06 3.92 -20.81
CA SER A 85 -6.39 4.54 -20.95
C SER A 85 -6.39 5.80 -21.79
N ALA A 86 -5.32 6.59 -21.76
CA ALA A 86 -5.25 7.91 -22.40
C ALA A 86 -4.13 8.05 -23.44
N GLY A 87 -3.24 7.04 -23.58
CA GLY A 87 -2.10 7.10 -24.49
C GLY A 87 -0.94 7.99 -24.03
N THR A 88 -1.18 8.80 -22.99
CA THR A 88 -0.19 9.71 -22.39
C THR A 88 -0.28 9.68 -20.87
N VAL A 89 0.77 10.12 -20.19
CA VAL A 89 0.77 10.30 -18.73
C VAL A 89 0.93 11.79 -18.44
N ASP A 90 -0.19 12.47 -18.40
CA ASP A 90 -0.29 13.91 -18.08
C ASP A 90 -0.47 14.16 -16.58
N HIS A 91 -1.12 13.23 -15.88
CA HIS A 91 -1.27 13.25 -14.42
C HIS A 91 -1.45 11.83 -13.88
N VAL A 92 -1.13 11.65 -12.61
CA VAL A 92 -1.40 10.44 -11.83
C VAL A 92 -2.08 10.86 -10.53
N GLU A 93 -3.22 10.26 -10.24
CA GLU A 93 -3.93 10.51 -8.99
C GLU A 93 -3.33 9.69 -7.86
N PHE A 94 -3.10 10.34 -6.72
CA PHE A 94 -2.62 9.71 -5.50
C PHE A 94 -3.64 9.90 -4.38
N SER A 95 -3.79 8.88 -3.53
CA SER A 95 -4.50 9.01 -2.27
C SER A 95 -3.78 9.98 -1.33
N GLN A 96 -4.45 10.43 -0.27
CA GLN A 96 -3.82 11.28 0.74
C GLN A 96 -2.61 10.59 1.39
N ALA A 97 -2.73 9.30 1.71
CA ALA A 97 -1.64 8.52 2.29
C ALA A 97 -0.45 8.36 1.33
N GLU A 98 -0.71 8.06 0.05
CA GLU A 98 0.32 7.95 -0.97
C GLU A 98 1.06 9.28 -1.18
N ARG A 99 0.32 10.40 -1.21
CA ARG A 99 0.90 11.75 -1.31
C ARG A 99 1.76 12.07 -0.08
N ALA A 100 1.24 11.85 1.13
CA ALA A 100 1.99 12.07 2.36
C ALA A 100 3.28 11.23 2.42
N TRP A 101 3.23 9.99 1.92
CA TRP A 101 4.41 9.13 1.83
C TRP A 101 5.43 9.65 0.80
N LEU A 102 4.97 10.12 -0.37
CA LEU A 102 5.84 10.68 -1.43
C LEU A 102 6.52 11.98 -1.00
N GLU A 103 5.79 12.86 -0.33
CA GLU A 103 6.28 14.15 0.17
C GLU A 103 7.13 13.99 1.44
N GLY A 104 6.96 12.88 2.15
CA GLY A 104 7.65 12.58 3.39
C GLY A 104 8.97 11.81 3.22
N SER A 105 9.22 10.89 4.14
CA SER A 105 10.49 10.15 4.22
C SER A 105 10.62 8.97 3.26
N LEU A 106 9.60 8.65 2.49
CA LEU A 106 9.53 7.43 1.66
C LEU A 106 9.79 6.15 2.48
N ARG A 107 9.34 6.14 3.74
CA ARG A 107 9.67 5.09 4.71
C ARG A 107 9.25 3.71 4.20
N LYS A 108 10.20 2.77 4.27
CA LYS A 108 10.00 1.37 3.93
C LYS A 108 10.42 0.48 5.09
N VAL A 109 9.65 -0.56 5.32
CA VAL A 109 9.99 -1.62 6.28
C VAL A 109 10.04 -2.93 5.53
N THR A 110 11.06 -3.72 5.78
CA THR A 110 11.20 -5.04 5.16
C THR A 110 10.99 -6.12 6.21
N VAL A 111 10.06 -7.03 5.92
CA VAL A 111 9.72 -8.17 6.75
C VAL A 111 9.87 -9.46 5.95
N LYS A 112 9.91 -10.60 6.63
CA LYS A 112 10.13 -11.90 6.00
C LYS A 112 8.97 -12.87 6.22
N VAL A 113 8.87 -13.82 5.31
CA VAL A 113 8.03 -15.03 5.40
C VAL A 113 8.86 -16.25 5.03
N GLY A 114 8.45 -17.42 5.50
CA GLY A 114 9.19 -18.68 5.35
C GLY A 114 8.75 -19.51 4.13
N SER A 115 7.66 -19.15 3.45
CA SER A 115 7.13 -19.94 2.32
C SER A 115 6.31 -19.10 1.34
N GLU A 116 5.93 -19.71 0.21
CA GLU A 116 5.00 -19.09 -0.75
C GLU A 116 3.59 -19.00 -0.17
N GLU A 117 3.17 -20.01 0.56
CA GLU A 117 1.85 -20.07 1.20
C GLU A 117 1.69 -18.89 2.19
N GLU A 118 2.71 -18.64 3.02
CA GLU A 118 2.72 -17.50 3.93
C GLU A 118 2.68 -16.17 3.16
N LEU A 119 3.45 -16.02 2.08
CA LEU A 119 3.42 -14.83 1.24
C LEU A 119 2.02 -14.58 0.68
N MET A 120 1.38 -15.64 0.18
CA MET A 120 0.04 -15.55 -0.41
C MET A 120 -1.04 -15.28 0.65
N ALA A 121 -0.89 -15.78 1.88
CA ALA A 121 -1.78 -15.48 2.99
C ALA A 121 -1.71 -14.00 3.38
N VAL A 122 -0.50 -13.43 3.44
CA VAL A 122 -0.30 -11.99 3.68
C VAL A 122 -0.91 -11.16 2.54
N TYR A 123 -0.73 -11.60 1.30
CA TYR A 123 -1.32 -10.94 0.13
C TYR A 123 -2.85 -10.91 0.19
N ALA A 124 -3.48 -12.04 0.49
CA ALA A 124 -4.94 -12.14 0.64
C ALA A 124 -5.44 -11.22 1.76
N LYS A 125 -4.79 -11.27 2.94
CA LYS A 125 -5.13 -10.41 4.09
C LYS A 125 -5.02 -8.91 3.75
N ALA A 126 -4.03 -8.51 2.96
CA ALA A 126 -3.88 -7.13 2.51
C ALA A 126 -5.02 -6.69 1.58
N LEU A 127 -5.43 -7.54 0.64
CA LEU A 127 -6.56 -7.27 -0.25
C LEU A 127 -7.89 -7.20 0.50
N GLU A 128 -8.12 -8.09 1.46
CA GLU A 128 -9.31 -8.09 2.33
C GLU A 128 -9.39 -6.82 3.18
N ALA A 129 -8.24 -6.30 3.63
CA ALA A 129 -8.13 -5.03 4.34
C ALA A 129 -8.28 -3.79 3.42
N GLY A 130 -8.43 -3.97 2.10
CA GLY A 130 -8.56 -2.88 1.13
C GLY A 130 -7.25 -2.15 0.84
N LEU A 131 -6.10 -2.72 1.23
CA LEU A 131 -4.79 -2.13 1.00
C LEU A 131 -4.27 -2.40 -0.42
N GLY A 132 -3.52 -1.46 -0.96
CA GLY A 132 -2.75 -1.69 -2.18
C GLY A 132 -1.69 -2.77 -1.94
N ALA A 133 -1.75 -3.88 -2.69
CA ALA A 133 -0.82 -4.99 -2.57
C ALA A 133 -0.30 -5.44 -3.93
N HIS A 134 1.01 -5.59 -4.06
CA HIS A 134 1.69 -5.80 -5.36
C HIS A 134 2.65 -6.99 -5.27
N LEU A 135 2.19 -8.14 -5.76
CA LEU A 135 2.95 -9.37 -5.79
C LEU A 135 3.97 -9.36 -6.93
N ILE A 136 5.20 -9.74 -6.64
CA ILE A 136 6.30 -9.84 -7.61
C ILE A 136 6.58 -11.30 -7.93
N THR A 137 6.47 -11.62 -9.22
CA THR A 137 6.87 -12.91 -9.78
C THR A 137 8.11 -12.72 -10.64
N ASP A 138 9.23 -13.28 -10.21
CA ASP A 138 10.46 -13.34 -11.01
C ASP A 138 10.34 -14.38 -12.12
N ARG A 139 10.93 -14.10 -13.27
CA ARG A 139 10.92 -15.04 -14.42
C ARG A 139 11.77 -16.30 -14.20
N GLY A 140 12.59 -16.33 -13.16
CA GLY A 140 13.43 -17.47 -12.81
C GLY A 140 14.72 -17.60 -13.62
N LEU A 141 15.01 -16.70 -14.54
CA LEU A 141 16.10 -16.87 -15.52
C LEU A 141 17.50 -16.90 -14.90
N THR A 142 17.70 -16.30 -13.74
CA THR A 142 19.02 -16.15 -13.11
C THR A 142 19.25 -17.06 -11.92
N GLU A 143 18.22 -17.39 -11.14
CA GLU A 143 18.37 -18.17 -9.90
C GLU A 143 17.39 -19.32 -9.75
N PHE A 144 16.27 -19.35 -10.46
CA PHE A 144 15.21 -20.34 -10.26
C PHE A 144 15.05 -21.30 -11.43
N GLY A 145 16.11 -21.54 -12.19
CA GLY A 145 16.14 -22.54 -13.27
C GLY A 145 15.12 -22.32 -14.38
N GLY A 146 14.72 -21.08 -14.65
CA GLY A 146 13.70 -20.72 -15.64
C GLY A 146 12.27 -20.86 -15.12
N VAL A 147 12.08 -21.20 -13.84
CA VAL A 147 10.73 -21.35 -13.25
C VAL A 147 10.25 -20.00 -12.70
N PRO A 148 9.10 -19.48 -13.18
CA PRO A 148 8.50 -18.28 -12.60
C PRO A 148 8.22 -18.47 -11.11
N THR A 149 8.77 -17.57 -10.28
CA THR A 149 8.78 -17.74 -8.83
C THR A 149 8.26 -16.47 -8.16
N ARG A 150 7.27 -16.58 -7.28
CA ARG A 150 6.81 -15.49 -6.44
C ARG A 150 7.85 -15.23 -5.36
N THR A 151 8.45 -14.04 -5.34
CA THR A 151 9.61 -13.72 -4.51
C THR A 151 9.31 -12.79 -3.36
N CYS A 152 8.47 -11.80 -3.60
CA CYS A 152 8.12 -10.80 -2.61
C CYS A 152 6.81 -10.10 -2.93
N LEU A 153 6.34 -9.32 -1.99
CA LEU A 153 5.11 -8.54 -2.04
C LEU A 153 5.39 -7.15 -1.47
N ALA A 154 4.87 -6.09 -2.08
CA ALA A 154 4.77 -4.78 -1.43
C ALA A 154 3.33 -4.48 -1.03
N ILE A 155 3.15 -3.90 0.17
CA ILE A 155 1.88 -3.41 0.69
C ILE A 155 1.99 -1.91 0.92
N GLY A 156 1.04 -1.15 0.44
CA GLY A 156 1.05 0.30 0.48
C GLY A 156 1.84 0.94 -0.70
N PRO A 157 2.18 2.24 -0.60
CA PRO A 157 2.19 3.06 0.63
C PRO A 157 0.79 3.38 1.16
N ASP A 158 0.66 3.36 2.49
CA ASP A 158 -0.56 3.72 3.22
C ASP A 158 -0.21 4.14 4.67
N TYR A 159 -1.22 4.48 5.47
CA TYR A 159 -1.05 4.77 6.89
C TYR A 159 -0.55 3.57 7.66
N ASP A 160 0.39 3.81 8.58
CA ASP A 160 1.04 2.76 9.40
C ASP A 160 0.04 1.83 10.06
N GLN A 161 -0.96 2.41 10.70
CA GLN A 161 -1.96 1.67 11.46
C GLN A 161 -2.73 0.66 10.61
N LEU A 162 -3.02 1.02 9.33
CA LEU A 162 -3.71 0.12 8.42
C LEU A 162 -2.78 -1.02 7.95
N ILE A 163 -1.53 -0.68 7.61
CA ILE A 163 -0.54 -1.67 7.18
C ILE A 163 -0.19 -2.63 8.32
N ASP A 164 -0.11 -2.13 9.57
CA ASP A 164 0.20 -2.95 10.74
C ASP A 164 -0.86 -4.01 11.06
N LEU A 165 -2.12 -3.77 10.70
CA LEU A 165 -3.16 -4.82 10.81
C LEU A 165 -2.83 -6.08 10.03
N VAL A 166 -2.01 -5.95 8.98
CA VAL A 166 -1.63 -7.06 8.10
C VAL A 166 -0.23 -7.56 8.39
N THR A 167 0.70 -6.65 8.72
CA THR A 167 2.14 -6.96 8.75
C THR A 167 2.77 -6.83 10.14
N GLY A 168 2.02 -6.37 11.16
CA GLY A 168 2.56 -6.06 12.48
C GLY A 168 3.16 -7.25 13.21
N ASP A 169 2.69 -8.47 12.94
CA ASP A 169 3.18 -9.71 13.55
C ASP A 169 4.34 -10.36 12.77
N LEU A 170 4.70 -9.81 11.60
CA LEU A 170 5.77 -10.38 10.78
C LEU A 170 7.15 -9.96 11.30
N GLU A 171 8.10 -10.90 11.28
CA GLU A 171 9.47 -10.62 11.67
C GLU A 171 10.20 -9.72 10.67
N LEU A 172 11.02 -8.80 11.18
CA LEU A 172 11.91 -7.99 10.34
C LEU A 172 12.87 -8.89 9.55
N TYR A 173 13.17 -8.43 8.32
CA TYR A 173 14.06 -9.15 7.41
C TYR A 173 15.51 -9.13 7.87
#